data_779a6978d49a8bb40e2a194248b68734
#
_entry.id   779a6978d49a8bb40e2a194248b68734
#
_cell.length_a   1.000
_cell.length_b   1.000
_cell.length_c   1.000
_cell.angle_alpha   90.00
_cell.angle_beta   90.00
_cell.angle_gamma   90.00
#
_symmetry.space_group_name_H-M   'P 1'
#
loop_
_entity.id
_entity.type
_entity.pdbx_description
1 polymer ?
#
loop_
_entity_poly.entity_id
_entity_poly.type
_entity_poly.pdbx_seq_one_letter_code
_entity_poly.pdbx_strand_id
1 'polypeptide(L)'
;HYLWFTVIVTLLLMIIFYKFTNKLGTSINQLREFAMRADRNEPIEMAMQSAFPHNELGEISQHIIQIYKRLHETKEALYIEREKLITHLQISHEGLGVFTKDKKEILVNNLFTQYSNLISDSNLETTEEVFAISELKEIIHFINKNQRQRSGGKDEKRMSITINKNGRTFIVECIIFQDASFEISINDVTQEEEQINLKRQL
;
A
#
# COMPACT_ATOMS: atom_id res chain seq x y z
N HIS A 1 39.08 42.93 -47.10
CA HIS A 1 39.45 41.71 -46.37
C HIS A 1 38.59 41.45 -45.11
N TYR A 2 38.25 42.46 -44.32
CA TYR A 2 37.46 42.34 -43.08
C TYR A 2 36.01 41.88 -43.37
N LEU A 3 35.39 42.27 -44.45
CA LEU A 3 34.00 41.94 -44.79
C LEU A 3 33.85 40.44 -45.11
N TRP A 4 34.78 39.85 -45.78
CA TRP A 4 34.81 38.39 -46.05
C TRP A 4 35.05 37.58 -44.79
N PHE A 5 35.89 38.05 -43.87
CA PHE A 5 36.16 37.41 -42.62
C PHE A 5 34.90 37.38 -41.72
N THR A 6 34.19 38.51 -41.63
CA THR A 6 32.94 38.55 -40.84
C THR A 6 31.85 37.64 -41.40
N VAL A 7 31.71 37.57 -42.75
CA VAL A 7 30.78 36.65 -43.41
C VAL A 7 31.11 35.18 -43.09
N ILE A 8 32.37 34.81 -43.15
CA ILE A 8 32.80 33.42 -42.83
C ILE A 8 32.52 33.07 -41.36
N VAL A 9 32.85 33.95 -40.41
CA VAL A 9 32.61 33.76 -38.99
C VAL A 9 31.14 33.64 -38.68
N THR A 10 30.28 34.52 -39.24
CA THR A 10 28.84 34.41 -39.04
C THR A 10 28.25 33.15 -39.61
N LEU A 11 28.70 32.69 -40.77
CA LEU A 11 28.26 31.44 -41.38
C LEU A 11 28.67 30.22 -40.55
N LEU A 12 29.89 30.22 -39.98
CA LEU A 12 30.38 29.20 -39.13
C LEU A 12 29.61 29.13 -37.79
N LEU A 13 29.32 30.29 -37.20
CA LEU A 13 28.46 30.38 -35.99
C LEU A 13 27.05 29.86 -36.28
N MET A 14 26.49 30.17 -37.44
CA MET A 14 25.16 29.70 -37.83
C MET A 14 25.11 28.18 -37.98
N ILE A 15 26.14 27.58 -38.54
CA ILE A 15 26.26 26.12 -38.67
C ILE A 15 26.39 25.46 -37.29
N ILE A 16 27.19 26.02 -36.40
CA ILE A 16 27.35 25.52 -35.01
C ILE A 16 26.01 25.61 -34.27
N PHE A 17 25.35 26.76 -34.37
CA PHE A 17 24.04 26.99 -33.73
C PHE A 17 22.99 26.01 -34.28
N TYR A 18 22.94 25.81 -35.59
CA TYR A 18 22.02 24.85 -36.21
C TYR A 18 22.25 23.41 -35.69
N LYS A 19 23.52 22.96 -35.68
CA LYS A 19 23.88 21.63 -35.17
C LYS A 19 23.51 21.48 -33.69
N PHE A 20 23.75 22.50 -32.87
CA PHE A 20 23.43 22.51 -31.47
C PHE A 20 21.92 22.43 -31.23
N THR A 21 21.13 23.26 -31.92
CA THR A 21 19.68 23.27 -31.80
C THR A 21 19.05 21.96 -32.26
N ASN A 22 19.54 21.38 -33.35
CA ASN A 22 19.04 20.09 -33.85
C ASN A 22 19.35 18.93 -32.89
N LYS A 23 20.54 18.94 -32.27
CA LYS A 23 20.94 17.95 -31.26
C LYS A 23 20.13 18.06 -29.96
N LEU A 24 19.82 19.28 -29.53
CA LEU A 24 18.92 19.52 -28.38
C LEU A 24 17.49 19.06 -28.67
N GLY A 25 16.97 19.37 -29.87
CA GLY A 25 15.62 19.00 -30.25
C GLY A 25 15.39 17.48 -30.25
N THR A 26 16.35 16.70 -30.75
CA THR A 26 16.29 15.23 -30.71
C THR A 26 16.26 14.68 -29.30
N SER A 27 17.10 15.19 -28.40
CA SER A 27 17.16 14.74 -27.01
C SER A 27 15.87 15.05 -26.23
N ILE A 28 15.30 16.23 -26.44
CA ILE A 28 14.04 16.63 -25.82
C ILE A 28 12.88 15.78 -26.33
N ASN A 29 12.82 15.49 -27.62
CA ASN A 29 11.79 14.63 -28.19
C ASN A 29 11.87 13.19 -27.66
N GLN A 30 13.09 12.63 -27.53
CA GLN A 30 13.28 11.32 -26.93
C GLN A 30 12.85 11.25 -25.46
N LEU A 31 13.17 12.28 -24.67
CA LEU A 31 12.74 12.37 -23.28
C LEU A 31 11.21 12.51 -23.17
N ARG A 32 10.59 13.28 -24.07
CA ARG A 32 9.15 13.40 -24.17
C ARG A 32 8.47 12.08 -24.52
N GLU A 33 9.01 11.34 -25.49
CA GLU A 33 8.49 10.02 -25.87
C GLU A 33 8.60 9.04 -24.72
N PHE A 34 9.75 9.03 -24.01
CA PHE A 34 9.94 8.25 -22.80
C PHE A 34 8.88 8.58 -21.75
N ALA A 35 8.67 9.87 -21.44
CA ALA A 35 7.68 10.31 -20.45
C ALA A 35 6.25 9.89 -20.84
N MET A 36 5.89 9.96 -22.12
CA MET A 36 4.57 9.52 -22.59
C MET A 36 4.38 8.00 -22.50
N ARG A 37 5.41 7.20 -22.78
CA ARG A 37 5.35 5.73 -22.63
C ARG A 37 5.30 5.32 -21.16
N ALA A 38 6.06 6.03 -20.33
CA ALA A 38 6.03 5.83 -18.87
C ALA A 38 4.62 6.08 -18.28
N ASP A 39 3.95 7.14 -18.73
CA ASP A 39 2.58 7.48 -18.32
C ASP A 39 1.56 6.40 -18.72
N ARG A 40 1.80 5.72 -19.86
CA ARG A 40 0.96 4.62 -20.35
C ARG A 40 1.29 3.25 -19.75
N ASN A 41 2.24 3.16 -18.81
CA ASN A 41 2.77 1.90 -18.27
C ASN A 41 3.28 0.92 -19.37
N GLU A 42 3.74 1.44 -20.51
CA GLU A 42 4.32 0.62 -21.56
C GLU A 42 5.73 0.15 -21.17
N PRO A 43 6.14 -1.08 -21.56
CA PRO A 43 7.47 -1.57 -21.27
C PRO A 43 8.54 -0.67 -21.95
N ILE A 44 9.49 -0.22 -21.15
CA ILE A 44 10.58 0.64 -21.62
C ILE A 44 11.70 -0.27 -22.11
N GLU A 45 11.91 -0.27 -23.44
CA GLU A 45 12.98 -1.04 -24.05
C GLU A 45 14.36 -0.49 -23.68
N MET A 46 15.33 -1.39 -23.43
CA MET A 46 16.74 -1.04 -23.17
C MET A 46 17.36 -0.21 -24.31
N ALA A 47 16.82 -0.30 -25.52
CA ALA A 47 17.26 0.49 -26.69
C ALA A 47 17.14 2.01 -26.45
N MET A 48 16.25 2.46 -25.58
CA MET A 48 16.13 3.89 -25.25
C MET A 48 17.30 4.42 -24.41
N GLN A 49 18.00 3.58 -23.65
CA GLN A 49 19.16 4.02 -22.85
C GLN A 49 20.37 4.42 -23.70
N SER A 50 20.54 3.80 -24.87
CA SER A 50 21.67 4.07 -25.80
C SER A 50 21.40 5.23 -26.76
N ALA A 51 20.17 5.75 -26.80
CA ALA A 51 19.74 6.77 -27.76
C ALA A 51 20.11 8.21 -27.35
N PHE A 52 20.47 8.45 -26.07
CA PHE A 52 20.76 9.79 -25.60
C PHE A 52 22.20 10.23 -25.91
N PRO A 53 22.41 11.49 -26.33
CA PRO A 53 23.74 12.02 -26.59
C PRO A 53 24.58 12.10 -25.30
N HIS A 54 25.90 11.95 -25.44
CA HIS A 54 26.86 12.08 -24.34
C HIS A 54 27.09 13.56 -23.99
N ASN A 55 26.12 14.19 -23.33
CA ASN A 55 26.19 15.55 -22.80
C ASN A 55 25.37 15.63 -21.51
N GLU A 56 25.37 16.79 -20.85
CA GLU A 56 24.67 17.03 -19.58
C GLU A 56 23.18 16.66 -19.66
N LEU A 57 22.53 16.93 -20.79
CA LEU A 57 21.13 16.57 -21.00
C LEU A 57 20.93 15.06 -21.11
N GLY A 58 21.88 14.36 -21.72
CA GLY A 58 21.89 12.90 -21.79
C GLY A 58 22.09 12.25 -20.41
N GLU A 59 22.97 12.79 -19.57
CA GLU A 59 23.16 12.31 -18.20
C GLU A 59 21.90 12.49 -17.35
N ILE A 60 21.26 13.66 -17.44
CA ILE A 60 20.00 13.92 -16.75
C ILE A 60 18.93 12.92 -17.23
N SER A 61 18.83 12.69 -18.52
CA SER A 61 17.88 11.75 -19.11
C SER A 61 18.10 10.32 -18.61
N GLN A 62 19.36 9.88 -18.54
CA GLN A 62 19.71 8.57 -18.00
C GLN A 62 19.34 8.43 -16.51
N HIS A 63 19.58 9.47 -15.70
CA HIS A 63 19.18 9.48 -14.30
C HIS A 63 17.66 9.39 -14.13
N ILE A 64 16.89 10.14 -14.93
CA ILE A 64 15.43 10.07 -14.91
C ILE A 64 14.94 8.65 -15.26
N ILE A 65 15.51 8.01 -16.28
CA ILE A 65 15.18 6.63 -16.65
C ILE A 65 15.51 5.66 -15.52
N GLN A 66 16.67 5.80 -14.88
CA GLN A 66 17.05 4.96 -13.74
C GLN A 66 16.10 5.13 -12.54
N ILE A 67 15.71 6.37 -12.22
CA ILE A 67 14.76 6.65 -11.15
C ILE A 67 13.41 6.00 -11.47
N TYR A 68 12.92 6.17 -12.70
CA TYR A 68 11.66 5.57 -13.13
C TYR A 68 11.71 4.03 -13.04
N LYS A 69 12.80 3.42 -13.52
CA LYS A 69 12.98 1.97 -13.44
C LYS A 69 12.95 1.46 -12.00
N ARG A 70 13.70 2.11 -11.10
CA ARG A 70 13.67 1.78 -9.67
C ARG A 70 12.28 1.94 -9.05
N LEU A 71 11.57 3.01 -9.43
CA LEU A 71 10.21 3.25 -8.94
C LEU A 71 9.27 2.14 -9.40
N HIS A 72 9.37 1.73 -10.67
CA HIS A 72 8.56 0.66 -11.23
C HIS A 72 8.85 -0.70 -10.56
N GLU A 73 10.12 -1.06 -10.43
CA GLU A 73 10.57 -2.28 -9.73
C GLU A 73 10.11 -2.29 -8.26
N THR A 74 10.20 -1.15 -7.57
CA THR A 74 9.73 -1.02 -6.18
C THR A 74 8.21 -1.18 -6.10
N LYS A 75 7.47 -0.59 -7.02
CA LYS A 75 6.01 -0.71 -7.08
C LYS A 75 5.59 -2.15 -7.33
N GLU A 76 6.24 -2.87 -8.24
CA GLU A 76 5.97 -4.29 -8.49
C GLU A 76 6.30 -5.16 -7.27
N ALA A 77 7.44 -4.92 -6.63
CA ALA A 77 7.83 -5.63 -5.41
C ALA A 77 6.81 -5.43 -4.28
N LEU A 78 6.36 -4.19 -4.06
CA LEU A 78 5.31 -3.87 -3.08
C LEU A 78 3.98 -4.54 -3.43
N TYR A 79 3.63 -4.60 -4.71
CA TYR A 79 2.41 -5.28 -5.14
C TYR A 79 2.46 -6.79 -4.82
N ILE A 80 3.58 -7.45 -5.16
CA ILE A 80 3.79 -8.88 -4.87
C ILE A 80 3.77 -9.14 -3.34
N GLU A 81 4.40 -8.28 -2.56
CA GLU A 81 4.43 -8.40 -1.10
C GLU A 81 3.04 -8.22 -0.50
N ARG A 82 2.28 -7.24 -0.98
CA ARG A 82 0.88 -7.04 -0.60
C ARG A 82 0.03 -8.28 -0.91
N GLU A 83 0.16 -8.85 -2.11
CA GLU A 83 -0.58 -10.06 -2.49
C GLU A 83 -0.23 -11.26 -1.59
N LYS A 84 1.04 -11.42 -1.22
CA LYS A 84 1.47 -12.44 -0.25
C LYS A 84 0.82 -12.23 1.11
N LEU A 85 0.83 -10.99 1.63
CA LEU A 85 0.19 -10.66 2.90
C LEU A 85 -1.32 -10.95 2.88
N ILE A 86 -2.02 -10.55 1.82
CA ILE A 86 -3.45 -10.85 1.64
C ILE A 86 -3.68 -12.36 1.64
N THR A 87 -2.86 -13.13 0.92
CA THR A 87 -2.95 -14.59 0.90
C THR A 87 -2.72 -15.18 2.28
N HIS A 88 -1.71 -14.73 3.02
CA HIS A 88 -1.46 -15.18 4.39
C HIS A 88 -2.63 -14.87 5.33
N LEU A 89 -3.24 -13.70 5.19
CA LEU A 89 -4.41 -13.32 5.98
C LEU A 89 -5.63 -14.20 5.68
N GLN A 90 -5.82 -14.60 4.40
CA GLN A 90 -6.92 -15.48 4.01
C GLN A 90 -6.77 -16.93 4.52
N ILE A 91 -5.54 -17.42 4.68
CA ILE A 91 -5.26 -18.75 5.23
C ILE A 91 -5.00 -18.75 6.75
N SER A 92 -5.07 -17.59 7.40
CA SER A 92 -4.97 -17.46 8.84
C SER A 92 -6.10 -18.26 9.53
N HIS A 93 -5.81 -18.81 10.71
CA HIS A 93 -6.81 -19.46 11.56
C HIS A 93 -7.59 -18.46 12.42
N GLU A 94 -7.25 -17.18 12.31
CA GLU A 94 -7.92 -16.07 13.01
C GLU A 94 -8.78 -15.28 12.05
N GLY A 95 -9.95 -14.85 12.51
CA GLY A 95 -10.76 -13.86 11.81
C GLY A 95 -10.14 -12.48 11.97
N LEU A 96 -9.70 -11.85 10.87
CA LEU A 96 -9.00 -10.57 10.86
C LEU A 96 -9.78 -9.52 10.07
N GLY A 97 -10.03 -8.38 10.71
CA GLY A 97 -10.63 -7.20 10.10
C GLY A 97 -9.83 -5.94 10.43
N VAL A 98 -9.37 -5.22 9.41
CA VAL A 98 -8.68 -3.94 9.52
C VAL A 98 -9.57 -2.85 8.98
N PHE A 99 -9.70 -1.77 9.72
CA PHE A 99 -10.64 -0.68 9.45
C PHE A 99 -9.97 0.69 9.56
N THR A 100 -10.48 1.64 8.80
CA THR A 100 -10.10 3.05 8.97
C THR A 100 -10.66 3.60 10.29
N LYS A 101 -10.18 4.78 10.70
CA LYS A 101 -10.75 5.53 11.83
C LYS A 101 -12.27 5.74 11.72
N ASP A 102 -12.79 5.85 10.50
CA ASP A 102 -14.22 6.05 10.21
C ASP A 102 -14.99 4.73 10.09
N LYS A 103 -14.39 3.61 10.54
CA LYS A 103 -14.97 2.26 10.53
C LYS A 103 -15.24 1.69 9.12
N LYS A 104 -14.57 2.22 8.09
CA LYS A 104 -14.62 1.65 6.75
C LYS A 104 -13.62 0.52 6.63
N GLU A 105 -14.02 -0.54 5.97
CA GLU A 105 -13.19 -1.70 5.70
C GLU A 105 -11.95 -1.34 4.88
N ILE A 106 -10.76 -1.76 5.35
CA ILE A 106 -9.52 -1.77 4.60
C ILE A 106 -9.24 -3.18 4.10
N LEU A 107 -9.39 -4.16 4.99
CA LEU A 107 -9.14 -5.57 4.73
C LEU A 107 -9.93 -6.43 5.70
N VAL A 108 -10.60 -7.46 5.21
CA VAL A 108 -11.31 -8.44 6.01
C VAL A 108 -11.09 -9.82 5.40
N ASN A 109 -10.78 -10.83 6.23
CA ASN A 109 -10.70 -12.20 5.77
C ASN A 109 -12.03 -12.95 5.97
N ASN A 110 -12.17 -14.08 5.31
CA ASN A 110 -13.41 -14.88 5.34
C ASN A 110 -13.78 -15.35 6.76
N LEU A 111 -12.78 -15.68 7.60
CA LEU A 111 -13.04 -16.13 8.98
C LEU A 111 -13.59 -15.01 9.85
N PHE A 112 -13.19 -13.77 9.65
CA PHE A 112 -13.75 -12.63 10.37
C PHE A 112 -15.26 -12.52 10.14
N THR A 113 -15.69 -12.62 8.89
CA THR A 113 -17.11 -12.60 8.54
C THR A 113 -17.85 -13.80 9.15
N GLN A 114 -17.28 -15.01 9.06
CA GLN A 114 -17.88 -16.21 9.64
C GLN A 114 -18.03 -16.12 11.15
N TYR A 115 -16.97 -15.70 11.85
CA TYR A 115 -17.02 -15.59 13.32
C TYR A 115 -17.93 -14.44 13.77
N SER A 116 -17.96 -13.34 13.05
CA SER A 116 -18.90 -12.24 13.31
C SER A 116 -20.34 -12.68 13.18
N ASN A 117 -20.67 -13.48 12.17
CA ASN A 117 -21.99 -14.07 11.99
C ASN A 117 -22.34 -15.04 13.11
N LEU A 118 -21.39 -15.86 13.59
CA LEU A 118 -21.60 -16.77 14.72
C LEU A 118 -21.83 -16.02 16.05
N ILE A 119 -21.12 -14.93 16.26
CA ILE A 119 -21.27 -14.09 17.47
C ILE A 119 -22.59 -13.33 17.46
N SER A 120 -23.01 -12.83 16.30
CA SER A 120 -24.26 -12.06 16.17
C SER A 120 -25.51 -12.92 16.07
N ASP A 121 -25.39 -14.23 15.82
CA ASP A 121 -26.47 -15.13 15.43
C ASP A 121 -27.25 -14.65 14.17
N SER A 122 -26.61 -13.91 13.30
CA SER A 122 -27.22 -13.35 12.09
C SER A 122 -26.21 -13.34 10.94
N ASN A 123 -26.70 -13.41 9.72
CA ASN A 123 -25.88 -13.18 8.55
C ASN A 123 -25.76 -11.67 8.32
N LEU A 124 -24.58 -11.12 8.53
CA LEU A 124 -24.28 -9.73 8.27
C LEU A 124 -24.19 -9.51 6.74
N GLU A 125 -24.88 -8.51 6.24
CA GLU A 125 -24.84 -8.15 4.81
C GLU A 125 -23.60 -7.32 4.49
N THR A 126 -23.17 -6.51 5.45
CA THR A 126 -22.00 -5.64 5.32
C THR A 126 -21.06 -5.82 6.50
N THR A 127 -19.76 -5.63 6.27
CA THR A 127 -18.75 -5.70 7.35
C THR A 127 -18.95 -4.61 8.40
N GLU A 128 -19.57 -3.49 8.02
CA GLU A 128 -19.85 -2.38 8.94
C GLU A 128 -20.89 -2.73 10.02
N GLU A 129 -21.74 -3.72 9.76
CA GLU A 129 -22.73 -4.20 10.74
C GLU A 129 -22.10 -4.87 11.97
N VAL A 130 -20.84 -5.28 11.86
CA VAL A 130 -20.05 -5.79 13.00
C VAL A 130 -20.04 -4.79 14.15
N PHE A 131 -20.03 -3.49 13.85
CA PHE A 131 -20.06 -2.44 14.88
C PHE A 131 -21.42 -2.26 15.58
N ALA A 132 -22.44 -2.97 15.14
CA ALA A 132 -23.76 -3.00 15.78
C ALA A 132 -23.96 -4.23 16.69
N ILE A 133 -23.02 -5.20 16.66
CA ILE A 133 -23.11 -6.43 17.46
C ILE A 133 -23.06 -6.11 18.96
N SER A 134 -24.03 -6.61 19.70
CA SER A 134 -24.16 -6.32 21.14
C SER A 134 -23.01 -6.86 21.98
N GLU A 135 -22.47 -8.00 21.60
CA GLU A 135 -21.36 -8.68 22.29
C GLU A 135 -20.03 -7.92 22.12
N LEU A 136 -19.92 -7.08 21.09
CA LEU A 136 -18.73 -6.27 20.80
C LEU A 136 -18.78 -4.85 21.38
N LYS A 137 -19.79 -4.51 22.20
CA LYS A 137 -19.96 -3.15 22.75
C LYS A 137 -18.72 -2.62 23.46
N GLU A 138 -18.03 -3.46 24.22
CA GLU A 138 -16.81 -3.05 24.95
C GLU A 138 -15.68 -2.68 23.98
N ILE A 139 -15.47 -3.47 22.93
CA ILE A 139 -14.49 -3.19 21.86
C ILE A 139 -14.86 -1.88 21.16
N ILE A 140 -16.13 -1.69 20.81
CA ILE A 140 -16.61 -0.49 20.13
C ILE A 140 -16.45 0.75 21.02
N HIS A 141 -16.75 0.61 22.32
CA HIS A 141 -16.52 1.69 23.28
C HIS A 141 -15.03 2.04 23.39
N PHE A 142 -14.16 1.04 23.46
CA PHE A 142 -12.71 1.22 23.47
C PHE A 142 -12.21 1.96 22.22
N ILE A 143 -12.67 1.57 21.01
CA ILE A 143 -12.33 2.24 19.75
C ILE A 143 -12.77 3.70 19.82
N ASN A 144 -14.03 3.98 20.11
CA ASN A 144 -14.60 5.34 20.14
C ASN A 144 -13.91 6.24 21.15
N LYS A 145 -13.55 5.71 22.34
CA LYS A 145 -12.84 6.45 23.40
C LYS A 145 -11.43 6.85 22.95
N ASN A 146 -10.71 5.92 22.33
CA ASN A 146 -9.31 6.11 21.98
C ASN A 146 -9.12 6.90 20.69
N GLN A 147 -10.07 6.86 19.77
CA GLN A 147 -10.05 7.71 18.57
C GLN A 147 -10.22 9.20 18.86
N ARG A 148 -10.92 9.55 19.96
CA ARG A 148 -11.12 10.96 20.38
C ARG A 148 -9.91 11.55 21.10
N GLN A 149 -9.07 10.70 21.69
CA GLN A 149 -7.85 11.14 22.37
C GLN A 149 -6.71 11.16 21.36
N ARG A 150 -6.32 12.34 20.88
CA ARG A 150 -5.03 12.58 20.20
C ARG A 150 -3.90 12.30 21.21
N SER A 151 -3.53 11.06 21.39
CA SER A 151 -2.42 10.70 22.25
C SER A 151 -1.12 10.80 21.48
N GLY A 152 -0.27 11.74 21.87
CA GLY A 152 1.13 11.82 21.43
C GLY A 152 2.03 10.72 22.04
N GLY A 153 1.49 9.54 22.32
CA GLY A 153 2.22 8.39 22.84
C GLY A 153 2.49 7.36 21.75
N LYS A 154 3.69 6.80 21.76
CA LYS A 154 4.16 5.76 20.83
C LYS A 154 3.53 4.37 21.06
N ASP A 155 2.66 4.21 22.05
CA ASP A 155 2.16 2.90 22.48
C ASP A 155 0.88 2.54 21.70
N GLU A 156 0.92 1.38 21.05
CA GLU A 156 -0.25 0.72 20.50
C GLU A 156 -1.22 0.41 21.62
N LYS A 157 -2.47 0.83 21.46
CA LYS A 157 -3.52 0.56 22.44
C LYS A 157 -4.20 -0.75 22.08
N ARG A 158 -4.22 -1.68 23.04
CA ARG A 158 -4.81 -3.02 22.89
C ARG A 158 -5.91 -3.25 23.89
N MET A 159 -6.92 -3.99 23.49
CA MET A 159 -7.99 -4.49 24.34
C MET A 159 -8.37 -5.90 23.88
N SER A 160 -8.60 -6.80 24.84
CA SER A 160 -9.06 -8.17 24.58
C SER A 160 -10.30 -8.46 25.42
N ILE A 161 -11.28 -9.12 24.84
CA ILE A 161 -12.47 -9.63 25.52
C ILE A 161 -12.70 -11.09 25.15
N THR A 162 -13.36 -11.83 26.03
CA THR A 162 -13.79 -13.21 25.76
C THR A 162 -15.30 -13.23 25.63
N ILE A 163 -15.79 -13.86 24.55
CA ILE A 163 -17.20 -14.00 24.24
C ILE A 163 -17.55 -15.50 24.22
N ASN A 164 -18.51 -15.88 25.05
CA ASN A 164 -19.08 -17.25 25.04
C ASN A 164 -20.44 -17.20 24.34
N LYS A 165 -20.57 -17.91 23.22
CA LYS A 165 -21.78 -17.93 22.41
C LYS A 165 -22.04 -19.32 21.85
N ASN A 166 -23.23 -19.87 22.08
CA ASN A 166 -23.67 -21.14 21.53
C ASN A 166 -22.69 -22.32 21.75
N GLY A 167 -22.06 -22.38 22.96
CA GLY A 167 -21.08 -23.42 23.31
C GLY A 167 -19.70 -23.21 22.68
N ARG A 168 -19.45 -22.06 22.05
CA ARG A 168 -18.14 -21.66 21.54
C ARG A 168 -17.57 -20.52 22.36
N THR A 169 -16.24 -20.51 22.47
CA THR A 169 -15.49 -19.44 23.14
C THR A 169 -14.65 -18.72 22.11
N PHE A 170 -14.88 -17.41 21.98
CA PHE A 170 -14.13 -16.52 21.12
C PHE A 170 -13.31 -15.54 21.94
N ILE A 171 -12.04 -15.35 21.57
CA ILE A 171 -11.22 -14.22 22.04
C ILE A 171 -11.25 -13.17 20.95
N VAL A 172 -11.69 -11.97 21.31
CA VAL A 172 -11.71 -10.82 20.40
C VAL A 172 -10.70 -9.80 20.91
N GLU A 173 -9.73 -9.48 20.08
CA GLU A 173 -8.73 -8.45 20.36
C GLU A 173 -8.91 -7.26 19.44
N CYS A 174 -8.65 -6.06 19.96
CA CYS A 174 -8.62 -4.83 19.18
C CYS A 174 -7.29 -4.13 19.40
N ILE A 175 -6.64 -3.75 18.30
CA ILE A 175 -5.41 -2.97 18.28
C ILE A 175 -5.68 -1.66 17.53
N ILE A 176 -5.35 -0.52 18.15
CA ILE A 176 -5.48 0.79 17.51
C ILE A 176 -4.08 1.27 17.13
N PHE A 177 -3.90 1.59 15.84
CA PHE A 177 -2.65 2.07 15.27
C PHE A 177 -2.48 3.59 15.44
N GLN A 178 -1.28 4.09 15.13
CA GLN A 178 -0.94 5.51 15.30
C GLN A 178 -1.76 6.46 14.40
N ASP A 179 -2.20 5.99 13.23
CA ASP A 179 -3.05 6.72 12.29
C ASP A 179 -4.54 6.66 12.65
N ALA A 180 -4.86 6.10 13.83
CA ALA A 180 -6.21 5.84 14.32
C ALA A 180 -7.00 4.79 13.51
N SER A 181 -6.40 4.12 12.55
CA SER A 181 -6.92 2.86 12.02
C SER A 181 -6.85 1.78 13.10
N PHE A 182 -7.62 0.71 12.97
CA PHE A 182 -7.63 -0.34 13.98
C PHE A 182 -7.85 -1.71 13.35
N GLU A 183 -7.35 -2.72 14.06
CA GLU A 183 -7.54 -4.12 13.74
C GLU A 183 -8.42 -4.75 14.80
N ILE A 184 -9.33 -5.61 14.37
CA ILE A 184 -10.09 -6.52 15.22
C ILE A 184 -9.73 -7.93 14.79
N SER A 185 -9.22 -8.74 15.71
CA SER A 185 -9.01 -10.17 15.52
C SER A 185 -10.01 -10.98 16.34
N ILE A 186 -10.51 -12.07 15.77
CA ILE A 186 -11.44 -13.01 16.41
C ILE A 186 -10.84 -14.40 16.31
N ASN A 187 -10.59 -15.03 17.44
CA ASN A 187 -10.04 -16.37 17.53
C ASN A 187 -11.02 -17.31 18.23
N ASP A 188 -11.37 -18.43 17.60
CA ASP A 188 -12.18 -19.49 18.22
C ASP A 188 -11.25 -20.42 19.03
N VAL A 189 -11.32 -20.30 20.35
CA VAL A 189 -10.48 -21.07 21.30
C VAL A 189 -11.25 -22.19 21.97
N THR A 190 -12.37 -22.61 21.43
CA THR A 190 -13.27 -23.60 22.02
C THR A 190 -12.54 -24.92 22.32
N GLN A 191 -11.75 -25.42 21.38
CA GLN A 191 -11.03 -26.67 21.54
C GLN A 191 -9.90 -26.57 22.58
N GLU A 192 -9.17 -25.48 22.59
CA GLU A 192 -8.11 -25.24 23.56
C GLU A 192 -8.66 -25.18 24.99
N GLU A 193 -9.77 -24.47 25.20
CA GLU A 193 -10.41 -24.39 26.53
C GLU A 193 -10.97 -25.75 26.97
N GLU A 194 -11.60 -26.51 26.10
CA GLU A 194 -12.06 -27.87 26.39
C GLU A 194 -10.91 -28.77 26.85
N GLN A 195 -9.76 -28.74 26.15
CA GLN A 195 -8.58 -29.50 26.52
C GLN A 195 -7.98 -29.10 27.86
N ILE A 196 -7.96 -27.80 28.15
CA ILE A 196 -7.48 -27.28 29.44
C ILE A 196 -8.40 -27.74 30.58
N ASN A 197 -9.72 -27.69 30.37
CA ASN A 197 -10.69 -28.14 31.38
C ASN A 197 -10.62 -29.63 31.63
N LEU A 198 -10.43 -30.46 30.59
CA LEU A 198 -10.21 -31.90 30.75
C LEU A 198 -8.93 -32.23 31.55
N LYS A 199 -7.84 -31.50 31.33
CA LYS A 199 -6.59 -31.65 32.08
C LYS A 199 -6.68 -31.21 33.54
N ARG A 200 -7.61 -30.31 33.87
CA ARG A 200 -7.83 -29.87 35.27
C ARG A 200 -8.73 -30.80 36.07
N GLN A 201 -9.46 -31.69 35.40
CA GLN A 201 -10.35 -32.70 36.03
C GLN A 201 -9.65 -34.06 36.27
N LEU A 202 -8.45 -34.24 35.74
CA LEU A 202 -7.56 -35.39 35.98
C LEU A 202 -6.55 -35.10 37.10
#